data_9331fad51e74b017bea9fcb3e9d22644
#
_entry.id   9331fad51e74b017bea9fcb3e9d22644
#
_cell.length_a   1.000
_cell.length_b   1.000
_cell.length_c   1.000
_cell.angle_alpha   90.00
_cell.angle_beta   90.00
_cell.angle_gamma   90.00
#
_symmetry.space_group_name_H-M   'P 1'
#
loop_
_entity.id
_entity.type
_entity.pdbx_description
1 polymer ?
#
loop_
_entity_poly.entity_id
_entity_poly.type
_entity_poly.pdbx_seq_one_letter_code
_entity_poly.pdbx_strand_id
1 'polypeptide(L)'
;NLLYIKSKMSKFIVTTTISSPTRATNLFSKFKEWTFIIVGDLKTPEKKYSHFKNIIYLNPKDQNKIDKKLSNLIGWNCIQRRNMGYVLAYKLGAKFVATVDDDNIPKKKWGKILIENKIRTKEYSTNLECFDPLSIFKFKNKIWHRGFPLQLLKDKPKFKVKPKLINADVQANLWD
;
A
#
# COMPACT_ATOMS: atom_id res chain seq x y z
N ASN A 1 -26.46 11.45 -0.61
CA ASN A 1 -25.51 12.44 -0.07
C ASN A 1 -24.02 12.12 -0.32
N LEU A 2 -23.71 11.75 -1.57
CA LEU A 2 -22.31 11.52 -1.99
C LEU A 2 -21.45 12.81 -1.95
N LEU A 3 -22.03 13.97 -2.12
CA LEU A 3 -21.34 15.27 -2.13
C LEU A 3 -20.84 15.72 -0.74
N TYR A 4 -21.53 15.36 0.32
CA TYR A 4 -21.12 15.68 1.70
C TYR A 4 -19.97 14.80 2.18
N ILE A 5 -19.85 13.60 1.63
CA ILE A 5 -18.75 12.65 1.91
C ILE A 5 -17.46 13.11 1.24
N LYS A 6 -17.52 13.80 0.08
CA LYS A 6 -16.35 14.27 -0.68
C LYS A 6 -15.42 15.25 0.05
N SER A 7 -15.90 16.03 1.00
CA SER A 7 -15.08 17.08 1.65
C SER A 7 -14.20 16.58 2.80
N LYS A 8 -14.41 15.35 3.29
CA LYS A 8 -13.72 14.80 4.47
C LYS A 8 -12.78 13.63 4.19
N MET A 9 -12.83 13.05 2.98
CA MET A 9 -12.09 11.84 2.64
C MET A 9 -10.87 12.16 1.76
N SER A 10 -9.73 12.39 2.38
CA SER A 10 -8.47 12.60 1.63
C SER A 10 -7.49 11.43 1.74
N LYS A 11 -7.74 10.50 2.69
CA LYS A 11 -6.83 9.39 3.01
C LYS A 11 -7.57 8.06 2.86
N PHE A 12 -7.02 7.19 2.03
CA PHE A 12 -7.59 5.87 1.77
C PHE A 12 -6.59 4.78 2.05
N ILE A 13 -7.07 3.67 2.58
CA ILE A 13 -6.34 2.41 2.67
C ILE A 13 -6.97 1.47 1.65
N VAL A 14 -6.15 0.80 0.86
CA VAL A 14 -6.62 -0.17 -0.14
C VAL A 14 -5.93 -1.50 0.07
N THR A 15 -6.73 -2.54 0.18
CA THR A 15 -6.27 -3.93 0.16
C THR A 15 -7.11 -4.77 -0.78
N THR A 16 -6.60 -5.92 -1.20
CA THR A 16 -7.39 -6.98 -1.83
C THR A 16 -7.25 -8.26 -1.02
N THR A 17 -8.26 -9.10 -1.02
CA THR A 17 -8.26 -10.32 -0.24
C THR A 17 -9.20 -11.38 -0.84
N ILE A 18 -8.86 -12.64 -0.62
CA ILE A 18 -9.72 -13.80 -0.86
C ILE A 18 -10.18 -14.45 0.46
N SER A 19 -9.75 -13.92 1.58
CA SER A 19 -9.90 -14.49 2.92
C SER A 19 -11.08 -13.89 3.67
N SER A 20 -11.42 -14.46 4.81
CA SER A 20 -12.25 -13.83 5.85
C SER A 20 -11.52 -12.63 6.44
N PRO A 21 -12.22 -11.69 7.10
CA PRO A 21 -11.59 -10.58 7.80
C PRO A 21 -10.48 -11.06 8.73
N THR A 22 -9.29 -10.52 8.54
CA THR A 22 -8.09 -10.84 9.30
C THR A 22 -7.95 -9.94 10.53
N ARG A 23 -6.92 -10.17 11.34
CA ARG A 23 -6.52 -9.24 12.39
C ARG A 23 -6.16 -7.87 11.82
N ALA A 24 -5.48 -7.82 10.67
CA ALA A 24 -5.14 -6.59 9.97
C ALA A 24 -6.41 -5.81 9.57
N THR A 25 -7.40 -6.50 8.96
CA THR A 25 -8.71 -5.92 8.63
C THR A 25 -9.36 -5.24 9.84
N ASN A 26 -9.39 -5.94 10.98
CA ASN A 26 -9.98 -5.43 12.21
C ASN A 26 -9.23 -4.22 12.79
N LEU A 27 -7.92 -4.14 12.61
CA LEU A 27 -7.12 -3.02 13.07
C LEU A 27 -7.27 -1.81 12.14
N PHE A 28 -7.15 -1.99 10.83
CA PHE A 28 -7.29 -0.91 9.87
C PHE A 28 -8.70 -0.30 9.86
N SER A 29 -9.75 -1.09 10.06
CA SER A 29 -11.13 -0.58 10.15
C SER A 29 -11.36 0.41 11.31
N LYS A 30 -10.46 0.47 12.29
CA LYS A 30 -10.53 1.40 13.43
C LYS A 30 -9.90 2.77 13.17
N PHE A 31 -9.18 2.94 12.06
CA PHE A 31 -8.55 4.22 11.71
C PHE A 31 -9.59 5.21 11.13
N LYS A 32 -10.24 5.98 12.00
CA LYS A 32 -11.33 6.90 11.65
C LYS A 32 -10.95 8.01 10.65
N GLU A 33 -9.66 8.33 10.55
CA GLU A 33 -9.15 9.34 9.61
C GLU A 33 -8.90 8.79 8.20
N TRP A 34 -9.04 7.47 8.04
CA TRP A 34 -8.82 6.77 6.79
C TRP A 34 -10.09 6.07 6.34
N THR A 35 -10.38 6.14 5.05
CA THR A 35 -11.41 5.31 4.45
C THR A 35 -10.79 4.00 3.99
N PHE A 36 -11.24 2.89 4.53
CA PHE A 36 -10.67 1.59 4.19
C PHE A 36 -11.49 0.91 3.08
N ILE A 37 -10.86 0.71 1.92
CA ILE A 37 -11.41 -0.01 0.77
C ILE A 37 -10.86 -1.41 0.76
N ILE A 38 -11.73 -2.40 0.79
CA ILE A 38 -11.40 -3.82 0.67
C ILE A 38 -11.96 -4.34 -0.64
N VAL A 39 -11.08 -4.77 -1.53
CA VAL A 39 -11.45 -5.33 -2.82
C VAL A 39 -11.50 -6.84 -2.70
N GLY A 40 -12.72 -7.38 -2.71
CA GLY A 40 -12.95 -8.82 -2.73
C GLY A 40 -12.69 -9.43 -4.10
N ASP A 41 -12.59 -10.75 -4.13
CA ASP A 41 -12.50 -11.54 -5.34
C ASP A 41 -13.60 -12.62 -5.33
N LEU A 42 -13.69 -13.46 -6.34
CA LEU A 42 -14.72 -14.50 -6.47
C LEU A 42 -14.81 -15.45 -5.26
N LYS A 43 -13.67 -15.71 -4.61
CA LYS A 43 -13.56 -16.60 -3.44
C LYS A 43 -13.78 -15.90 -2.10
N THR A 44 -13.85 -14.57 -2.08
CA THR A 44 -13.96 -13.83 -0.81
C THR A 44 -15.32 -14.05 -0.16
N PRO A 45 -15.38 -14.40 1.13
CA PRO A 45 -16.65 -14.61 1.85
C PRO A 45 -17.31 -13.26 2.19
N GLU A 46 -17.99 -12.67 1.22
CA GLU A 46 -18.59 -11.32 1.26
C GLU A 46 -19.41 -11.06 2.54
N LYS A 47 -20.25 -12.02 2.94
CA LYS A 47 -21.12 -11.88 4.12
C LYS A 47 -20.35 -11.58 5.41
N LYS A 48 -19.08 -12.00 5.50
CA LYS A 48 -18.25 -11.75 6.67
C LYS A 48 -17.75 -10.30 6.78
N TYR A 49 -17.94 -9.50 5.74
CA TYR A 49 -17.57 -8.08 5.73
C TYR A 49 -18.74 -7.15 6.02
N SER A 50 -19.99 -7.65 6.01
CA SER A 50 -21.20 -6.83 6.15
C SER A 50 -21.34 -6.11 7.50
N HIS A 51 -20.70 -6.59 8.56
CA HIS A 51 -20.78 -5.99 9.89
C HIS A 51 -19.86 -4.77 10.08
N PHE A 52 -18.90 -4.55 9.16
CA PHE A 52 -18.02 -3.40 9.25
C PHE A 52 -18.71 -2.13 8.73
N LYS A 53 -18.92 -1.15 9.60
CA LYS A 53 -19.54 0.13 9.24
C LYS A 53 -18.58 1.15 8.61
N ASN A 54 -17.27 0.98 8.85
CA ASN A 54 -16.23 1.96 8.48
C ASN A 54 -15.37 1.51 7.31
N ILE A 55 -15.83 0.53 6.53
CA ILE A 55 -15.13 0.07 5.33
C ILE A 55 -16.03 0.21 4.10
N ILE A 56 -15.39 0.31 2.94
CA ILE A 56 -16.02 0.14 1.64
C ILE A 56 -15.59 -1.23 1.12
N TYR A 57 -16.50 -2.19 1.15
CA TYR A 57 -16.24 -3.50 0.56
C TYR A 57 -16.72 -3.53 -0.89
N LEU A 58 -15.82 -3.88 -1.81
CA LEU A 58 -16.09 -4.00 -3.23
C LEU A 58 -16.22 -5.48 -3.62
N ASN A 59 -17.43 -5.94 -3.78
CA ASN A 59 -17.67 -7.25 -4.37
C ASN A 59 -17.46 -7.24 -5.90
N PRO A 60 -17.44 -8.40 -6.58
CA PRO A 60 -17.25 -8.47 -8.03
C PRO A 60 -18.25 -7.62 -8.85
N LYS A 61 -19.50 -7.53 -8.42
CA LYS A 61 -20.52 -6.72 -9.11
C LYS A 61 -20.23 -5.22 -9.00
N ASP A 62 -19.82 -4.77 -7.82
CA ASP A 62 -19.49 -3.36 -7.58
C ASP A 62 -18.22 -2.94 -8.33
N GLN A 63 -17.22 -3.80 -8.41
CA GLN A 63 -16.03 -3.56 -9.22
C GLN A 63 -16.37 -3.37 -10.70
N ASN A 64 -17.28 -4.18 -11.25
CA ASN A 64 -17.74 -4.03 -12.63
C ASN A 64 -18.53 -2.73 -12.85
N LYS A 65 -19.24 -2.21 -11.83
CA LYS A 65 -19.91 -0.90 -11.93
C LYS A 65 -18.92 0.27 -11.93
N ILE A 66 -17.78 0.12 -11.24
CA ILE A 66 -16.74 1.14 -11.20
C ILE A 66 -16.06 1.30 -12.56
N ASP A 67 -15.61 0.18 -13.16
CA ASP A 67 -15.02 0.13 -14.48
C ASP A 67 -15.02 -1.32 -15.00
N LYS A 68 -16.01 -1.64 -15.85
CA LYS A 68 -16.16 -2.98 -16.41
C LYS A 68 -14.99 -3.38 -17.32
N LYS A 69 -14.49 -2.42 -18.12
CA LYS A 69 -13.39 -2.69 -19.06
C LYS A 69 -12.12 -3.04 -18.31
N LEU A 70 -11.74 -2.24 -17.32
CA LEU A 70 -10.58 -2.50 -16.48
C LEU A 70 -10.76 -3.78 -15.68
N SER A 71 -11.94 -4.00 -15.09
CA SER A 71 -12.25 -5.22 -14.34
C SER A 71 -12.04 -6.48 -15.16
N ASN A 72 -12.47 -6.47 -16.43
CA ASN A 72 -12.29 -7.59 -17.35
C ASN A 72 -10.82 -7.78 -17.75
N LEU A 73 -10.07 -6.69 -17.97
CA LEU A 73 -8.64 -6.75 -18.32
C LEU A 73 -7.79 -7.32 -17.19
N ILE A 74 -8.09 -6.95 -15.95
CA ILE A 74 -7.37 -7.47 -14.78
C ILE A 74 -7.65 -8.97 -14.59
N GLY A 75 -8.87 -9.42 -14.85
CA GLY A 75 -9.32 -10.77 -14.55
C GLY A 75 -9.52 -11.01 -13.05
N TRP A 76 -9.74 -12.27 -12.66
CA TRP A 76 -10.09 -12.69 -11.30
C TRP A 76 -9.01 -13.59 -10.69
N ASN A 77 -9.09 -13.79 -9.36
CA ASN A 77 -8.16 -14.60 -8.57
C ASN A 77 -6.71 -14.11 -8.67
N CYS A 78 -6.53 -12.80 -8.65
CA CYS A 78 -5.22 -12.17 -8.75
C CYS A 78 -5.10 -10.94 -7.84
N ILE A 79 -3.88 -10.65 -7.38
CA ILE A 79 -3.59 -9.52 -6.51
C ILE A 79 -3.86 -8.17 -7.20
N GLN A 80 -3.82 -8.13 -8.50
CA GLN A 80 -4.07 -6.94 -9.33
C GLN A 80 -5.50 -6.42 -9.18
N ARG A 81 -6.44 -7.21 -8.61
CA ARG A 81 -7.78 -6.72 -8.24
C ARG A 81 -7.72 -5.48 -7.36
N ARG A 82 -6.66 -5.30 -6.59
CA ARG A 82 -6.39 -4.10 -5.79
C ARG A 82 -6.51 -2.80 -6.60
N ASN A 83 -6.20 -2.84 -7.90
CA ASN A 83 -6.31 -1.68 -8.79
C ASN A 83 -7.73 -1.10 -8.85
N MET A 84 -8.77 -1.93 -8.69
CA MET A 84 -10.15 -1.45 -8.62
C MET A 84 -10.38 -0.55 -7.40
N GLY A 85 -9.71 -0.86 -6.29
CA GLY A 85 -9.72 -0.01 -5.09
C GLY A 85 -9.02 1.33 -5.30
N TYR A 86 -7.91 1.35 -6.03
CA TYR A 86 -7.21 2.60 -6.38
C TYR A 86 -8.06 3.48 -7.29
N VAL A 87 -8.73 2.89 -8.29
CA VAL A 87 -9.65 3.62 -9.18
C VAL A 87 -10.78 4.23 -8.38
N LEU A 88 -11.37 3.49 -7.43
CA LEU A 88 -12.41 4.05 -6.56
C LEU A 88 -11.87 5.17 -5.68
N ALA A 89 -10.73 4.98 -5.02
CA ALA A 89 -10.10 6.01 -4.19
C ALA A 89 -9.84 7.30 -5.00
N TYR A 90 -9.30 7.17 -6.20
CA TYR A 90 -9.09 8.29 -7.13
C TYR A 90 -10.40 9.02 -7.46
N LYS A 91 -11.45 8.28 -7.85
CA LYS A 91 -12.78 8.85 -8.14
C LYS A 91 -13.41 9.55 -6.94
N LEU A 92 -13.07 9.13 -5.73
CA LEU A 92 -13.52 9.76 -4.47
C LEU A 92 -12.64 10.95 -4.04
N GLY A 93 -11.59 11.29 -4.79
CA GLY A 93 -10.73 12.46 -4.53
C GLY A 93 -9.63 12.20 -3.51
N ALA A 94 -9.07 11.00 -3.49
CA ALA A 94 -7.95 10.67 -2.61
C ALA A 94 -6.76 11.61 -2.82
N LYS A 95 -6.19 12.12 -1.72
CA LYS A 95 -4.87 12.76 -1.68
C LYS A 95 -3.78 11.76 -1.32
N PHE A 96 -4.12 10.82 -0.42
CA PHE A 96 -3.23 9.75 0.00
C PHE A 96 -3.92 8.40 -0.19
N VAL A 97 -3.18 7.46 -0.74
CA VAL A 97 -3.61 6.07 -0.84
C VAL A 97 -2.52 5.19 -0.24
N ALA A 98 -2.85 4.54 0.88
CA ALA A 98 -2.01 3.51 1.45
C ALA A 98 -2.38 2.16 0.84
N THR A 99 -1.37 1.42 0.40
CA THR A 99 -1.54 0.03 -0.05
C THR A 99 -1.01 -0.90 1.03
N VAL A 100 -1.81 -1.88 1.41
CA VAL A 100 -1.46 -2.85 2.45
C VAL A 100 -1.92 -4.24 2.00
N ASP A 101 -1.26 -5.28 2.49
CA ASP A 101 -1.75 -6.65 2.35
C ASP A 101 -2.71 -6.96 3.50
N ASP A 102 -3.52 -8.00 3.33
CA ASP A 102 -4.56 -8.36 4.31
C ASP A 102 -4.00 -9.02 5.60
N ASP A 103 -2.68 -9.22 5.65
CA ASP A 103 -1.91 -9.70 6.80
C ASP A 103 -0.97 -8.66 7.43
N ASN A 104 -0.81 -7.49 6.82
CA ASN A 104 0.04 -6.42 7.36
C ASN A 104 -0.55 -5.85 8.67
N ILE A 105 0.17 -5.99 9.77
CA ILE A 105 -0.28 -5.48 11.08
C ILE A 105 0.22 -4.05 11.29
N PRO A 106 -0.68 -3.04 11.38
CA PRO A 106 -0.25 -1.66 11.58
C PRO A 106 0.35 -1.45 12.96
N LYS A 107 1.51 -0.80 13.04
CA LYS A 107 2.10 -0.35 14.31
C LYS A 107 1.34 0.85 14.87
N LYS A 108 1.50 1.13 16.16
CA LYS A 108 0.76 2.18 16.92
C LYS A 108 0.76 3.57 16.26
N LYS A 109 1.83 3.92 15.53
CA LYS A 109 1.98 5.22 14.85
C LYS A 109 1.68 5.16 13.35
N TRP A 110 1.15 4.05 12.84
CA TRP A 110 0.85 3.90 11.42
C TRP A 110 -0.09 5.02 10.94
N GLY A 111 0.20 5.58 9.79
CA GLY A 111 -0.62 6.62 9.16
C GLY A 111 -0.66 7.99 9.86
N LYS A 112 0.07 8.18 10.98
CA LYS A 112 0.08 9.46 11.72
C LYS A 112 1.03 10.49 11.15
N ILE A 113 2.11 10.06 10.51
CA ILE A 113 3.11 10.94 9.91
C ILE A 113 3.04 10.75 8.40
N LEU A 114 2.48 11.73 7.72
CA LEU A 114 2.49 11.81 6.26
C LEU A 114 3.21 13.08 5.86
N ILE A 115 4.13 12.97 4.93
CA ILE A 115 4.88 14.10 4.40
C ILE A 115 4.19 14.54 3.13
N GLU A 116 3.76 15.80 3.11
CA GLU A 116 3.27 16.46 1.92
C GLU A 116 4.40 17.31 1.32
N ASN A 117 4.39 17.46 0.00
CA ASN A 117 5.37 18.25 -0.72
C ASN A 117 6.80 17.66 -0.73
N LYS A 118 7.81 18.54 -0.77
CA LYS A 118 9.21 18.16 -0.92
C LYS A 118 9.86 17.83 0.41
N ILE A 119 10.72 16.83 0.40
CA ILE A 119 11.51 16.41 1.56
C ILE A 119 13.01 16.43 1.19
N ARG A 120 13.84 16.88 2.14
CA ARG A 120 15.29 16.72 2.06
C ARG A 120 15.66 15.29 2.44
N THR A 121 16.38 14.62 1.56
CA THR A 121 16.83 13.24 1.74
C THR A 121 18.27 13.08 1.33
N LYS A 122 18.81 11.87 1.48
CA LYS A 122 20.11 11.48 0.96
C LYS A 122 19.93 10.57 -0.24
N GLU A 123 20.53 10.93 -1.35
CA GLU A 123 20.65 10.06 -2.51
C GLU A 123 21.93 9.22 -2.40
N TYR A 124 21.76 7.92 -2.46
CA TYR A 124 22.86 6.98 -2.48
C TYR A 124 23.05 6.43 -3.89
N SER A 125 24.28 6.39 -4.36
CA SER A 125 24.65 5.69 -5.58
C SER A 125 25.79 4.71 -5.31
N THR A 126 25.86 3.67 -6.09
CA THR A 126 26.87 2.61 -5.98
C THR A 126 27.58 2.39 -7.30
N ASN A 127 28.75 1.76 -7.24
CA ASN A 127 29.49 1.29 -8.40
C ASN A 127 29.03 -0.08 -8.91
N LEU A 128 28.10 -0.73 -8.21
CA LEU A 128 27.56 -2.03 -8.58
C LEU A 128 26.35 -1.85 -9.53
N GLU A 129 26.07 -2.87 -10.34
CA GLU A 129 24.92 -2.90 -11.25
C GLU A 129 23.58 -2.83 -10.52
N CYS A 130 23.52 -3.37 -9.30
CA CYS A 130 22.33 -3.34 -8.45
C CYS A 130 22.66 -2.68 -7.10
N PHE A 131 21.69 -1.92 -6.59
CA PHE A 131 21.77 -1.28 -5.28
C PHE A 131 20.99 -2.10 -4.24
N ASP A 132 21.67 -2.53 -3.19
CA ASP A 132 21.02 -3.09 -2.01
C ASP A 132 20.78 -2.00 -0.97
N PRO A 133 19.52 -1.56 -0.73
CA PRO A 133 19.24 -0.53 0.25
C PRO A 133 19.60 -0.93 1.69
N LEU A 134 19.69 -2.24 1.99
CA LEU A 134 20.10 -2.70 3.32
C LEU A 134 21.60 -2.57 3.54
N SER A 135 22.41 -2.50 2.49
CA SER A 135 23.87 -2.38 2.59
C SER A 135 24.37 -1.05 3.16
N ILE A 136 23.51 0.00 3.22
CA ILE A 136 23.85 1.29 3.85
C ILE A 136 23.77 1.24 5.38
N PHE A 137 23.16 0.21 5.94
CA PHE A 137 23.01 0.04 7.38
C PHE A 137 24.08 -0.91 7.93
N LYS A 138 24.46 -0.70 9.18
CA LYS A 138 25.37 -1.61 9.89
C LYS A 138 24.56 -2.63 10.68
N PHE A 139 24.47 -3.84 10.17
CA PHE A 139 23.86 -4.96 10.87
C PHE A 139 24.92 -5.88 11.47
N LYS A 140 24.60 -6.54 12.59
CA LYS A 140 25.48 -7.54 13.21
C LYS A 140 25.70 -8.74 12.29
N ASN A 141 24.63 -9.18 11.61
CA ASN A 141 24.67 -10.26 10.64
C ASN A 141 24.61 -9.70 9.22
N LYS A 142 25.19 -10.42 8.26
CA LYS A 142 25.07 -10.07 6.84
C LYS A 142 23.64 -10.33 6.39
N ILE A 143 22.92 -9.26 6.03
CA ILE A 143 21.59 -9.32 5.46
C ILE A 143 21.57 -8.54 4.15
N TRP A 144 20.64 -8.86 3.29
CA TRP A 144 20.43 -8.18 2.01
C TRP A 144 18.95 -8.09 1.68
N HIS A 145 18.60 -7.16 0.80
CA HIS A 145 17.22 -6.95 0.37
C HIS A 145 16.72 -8.17 -0.43
N ARG A 146 15.46 -8.53 -0.20
CA ARG A 146 14.79 -9.58 -0.98
C ARG A 146 14.83 -9.21 -2.47
N GLY A 147 15.35 -10.11 -3.31
CA GLY A 147 15.51 -9.89 -4.74
C GLY A 147 16.85 -9.28 -5.15
N PHE A 148 17.76 -8.97 -4.19
CA PHE A 148 19.15 -8.61 -4.54
C PHE A 148 19.86 -9.83 -5.17
N PRO A 149 20.55 -9.66 -6.31
CA PRO A 149 21.23 -10.76 -6.98
C PRO A 149 22.29 -11.41 -6.09
N LEU A 150 22.16 -12.73 -5.85
CA LEU A 150 23.08 -13.45 -4.96
C LEU A 150 24.53 -13.43 -5.46
N GLN A 151 24.71 -13.31 -6.78
CA GLN A 151 26.02 -13.21 -7.42
C GLN A 151 26.81 -12.00 -6.95
N LEU A 152 26.11 -10.88 -6.65
CA LEU A 152 26.72 -9.63 -6.21
C LEU A 152 26.97 -9.55 -4.70
N LEU A 153 26.59 -10.58 -3.93
CA LEU A 153 26.81 -10.58 -2.47
C LEU A 153 28.28 -10.58 -2.04
N LYS A 154 29.19 -11.00 -2.94
CA LYS A 154 30.64 -11.00 -2.71
C LYS A 154 31.25 -9.62 -2.92
N ASP A 155 30.59 -8.78 -3.71
CA ASP A 155 31.10 -7.47 -4.08
C ASP A 155 30.92 -6.47 -2.93
N LYS A 156 31.92 -5.62 -2.75
CA LYS A 156 31.86 -4.55 -1.75
C LYS A 156 31.38 -3.27 -2.42
N PRO A 157 30.17 -2.79 -2.11
CA PRO A 157 29.68 -1.55 -2.69
C PRO A 157 30.49 -0.35 -2.18
N LYS A 158 30.85 0.54 -3.10
CA LYS A 158 31.35 1.88 -2.77
C LYS A 158 30.19 2.84 -2.94
N PHE A 159 29.87 3.63 -1.92
CA PHE A 159 28.76 4.56 -1.95
C PHE A 159 29.24 5.99 -2.17
N LYS A 160 28.52 6.72 -3.01
CA LYS A 160 28.50 8.18 -3.04
C LYS A 160 27.18 8.63 -2.44
N VAL A 161 27.23 9.65 -1.58
CA VAL A 161 26.06 10.18 -0.87
C VAL A 161 25.96 11.66 -1.18
N LYS A 162 24.79 12.12 -1.63
CA LYS A 162 24.51 13.52 -1.90
C LYS A 162 23.19 13.93 -1.23
N PRO A 163 23.09 15.15 -0.71
CA PRO A 163 21.79 15.70 -0.32
C PRO A 163 20.92 15.89 -1.57
N LYS A 164 19.64 15.59 -1.47
CA LYS A 164 18.68 15.75 -2.56
C LYS A 164 17.33 16.20 -2.03
N LEU A 165 16.68 17.06 -2.77
CA LEU A 165 15.31 17.47 -2.53
C LEU A 165 14.41 16.68 -3.50
N ILE A 166 13.51 15.88 -2.97
CA ILE A 166 12.58 15.05 -3.76
C ILE A 166 11.14 15.33 -3.36
N ASN A 167 10.20 15.00 -4.24
CA ASN A 167 8.80 14.93 -3.87
C ASN A 167 8.56 13.74 -2.95
N ALA A 168 7.69 13.89 -1.96
CA ALA A 168 7.31 12.80 -1.05
C ALA A 168 6.13 12.00 -1.63
N ASP A 169 6.25 11.54 -2.89
CA ASP A 169 5.16 10.89 -3.62
C ASP A 169 4.90 9.47 -3.14
N VAL A 170 5.96 8.77 -2.71
CA VAL A 170 5.87 7.42 -2.17
C VAL A 170 6.55 7.36 -0.81
N GLN A 171 5.86 6.84 0.18
CA GLN A 171 6.32 6.78 1.56
C GLN A 171 6.07 5.39 2.13
N ALA A 172 7.07 4.81 2.80
CA ALA A 172 6.86 3.63 3.63
C ALA A 172 6.25 4.01 4.97
N ASN A 173 5.40 3.14 5.51
CA ASN A 173 4.79 3.33 6.82
C ASN A 173 5.11 2.16 7.76
N LEU A 174 4.62 2.22 9.00
CA LEU A 174 5.00 1.28 10.04
C LEU A 174 3.99 0.12 10.14
N TRP A 175 4.40 -1.06 9.73
CA TRP A 175 3.71 -2.34 9.96
C TRP A 175 4.70 -3.45 10.33
N ASP A 176 4.18 -4.57 10.79
CA ASP A 176 4.93 -5.81 11.02
C ASP A 176 4.78 -6.73 9.83
#